data_26523eb76e6b11dabd17ce77369dcb0f
#
_entry.id   26523eb76e6b11dabd17ce77369dcb0f
#
_cell.length_a   1.000
_cell.length_b   1.000
_cell.length_c   1.000
_cell.angle_alpha   90.00
_cell.angle_beta   90.00
_cell.angle_gamma   90.00
#
_symmetry.space_group_name_H-M   'P 1'
#
loop_
_entity.id
_entity.type
_entity.pdbx_description
1 polymer ?
#
loop_
_entity_poly.entity_id
_entity_poly.type
_entity_poly.pdbx_seq_one_letter_code
_entity_poly.pdbx_strand_id
1 'polypeptide(L)'
;MQHWHLSNSNIINVGAEEVRRLDIQIGVGYQTDLSKAKELLMECLNRKEEIIKDKDVRVIVKSLDESCITLETRAWVANDKYWDTRFELLEEYKKIFDENGIEIPFNQLDVHITK
;
A
#
# COMPACT_ATOMS: atom_id res chain seq x y z
N MET A 1 -1.11 -23.05 -22.42
CA MET A 1 -1.47 -22.25 -22.78
C MET A 1 -2.00 -21.88 -22.76
N GLN A 2 -1.69 -22.22 -22.46
CA GLN A 2 -2.17 -21.61 -22.53
C GLN A 2 -2.42 -21.18 -22.17
N HIS A 3 -2.04 -21.94 -21.86
CA HIS A 3 -2.53 -21.29 -21.88
C HIS A 3 -2.63 -20.90 -21.56
N TRP A 4 -2.23 -21.35 -21.12
CA TRP A 4 -2.54 -20.71 -21.25
C TRP A 4 -2.91 -20.40 -21.09
N HIS A 5 -2.83 -20.79 -20.66
CA HIS A 5 -3.44 -20.21 -20.93
C HIS A 5 -3.83 -19.83 -20.74
N LEU A 6 -3.74 -20.33 -20.41
CA LEU A 6 -4.31 -19.71 -20.63
C LEU A 6 -4.75 -19.35 -20.54
N SER A 7 -4.70 -19.74 -20.30
CA SER A 7 -5.18 -19.11 -20.40
C SER A 7 -5.80 -18.82 -20.29
N ASN A 8 -6.08 -19.27 -20.07
CA ASN A 8 -6.72 -18.69 -20.10
C ASN A 8 -7.55 -18.38 -19.86
N SER A 9 -7.68 -18.59 -19.65
CA SER A 9 -8.36 -18.11 -19.48
C SER A 9 -9.09 -17.83 -19.31
N ASN A 10 -9.39 -18.02 -19.16
CA ASN A 10 -9.95 -17.48 -18.96
C ASN A 10 -10.50 -17.01 -18.90
N ILE A 11 -10.43 -17.29 -18.92
CA ILE A 11 -10.71 -16.51 -18.62
C ILE A 11 -11.61 -15.85 -18.76
N ILE A 12 -11.90 -15.85 -18.69
CA ILE A 12 -12.84 -15.34 -18.81
C ILE A 12 -13.63 -14.48 -18.04
N ASN A 13 -14.52 -14.26 -17.63
CA ASN A 13 -15.11 -13.51 -16.78
C ASN A 13 -14.48 -13.39 -15.64
N VAL A 14 -13.74 -13.92 -15.66
CA VAL A 14 -12.93 -13.97 -14.64
C VAL A 14 -12.41 -12.70 -14.22
N GLY A 15 -12.15 -11.78 -15.10
CA GLY A 15 -11.56 -10.53 -14.71
C GLY A 15 -12.33 -9.80 -13.67
N ALA A 16 -13.63 -9.88 -13.71
CA ALA A 16 -14.42 -9.12 -12.76
C ALA A 16 -14.26 -9.62 -11.35
N GLU A 17 -13.85 -10.86 -11.20
CA GLU A 17 -13.72 -11.41 -9.89
C GLU A 17 -12.31 -11.48 -9.41
N GLU A 18 -11.37 -11.11 -10.25
CA GLU A 18 -9.97 -11.17 -9.86
C GLU A 18 -9.64 -10.11 -8.85
N VAL A 19 -8.77 -10.47 -7.93
CA VAL A 19 -8.28 -9.54 -6.93
C VAL A 19 -6.77 -9.53 -6.98
N ARG A 20 -6.18 -8.44 -6.51
CA ARG A 20 -4.73 -8.29 -6.46
C ARG A 20 -4.34 -7.81 -5.08
N ARG A 21 -3.15 -8.19 -4.67
CA ARG A 21 -2.61 -7.64 -3.44
C ARG A 21 -2.00 -6.28 -3.74
N LEU A 22 -2.41 -5.31 -2.94
CA LEU A 22 -1.94 -3.94 -3.07
C LEU A 22 -0.93 -3.71 -1.95
N ASP A 23 0.33 -3.59 -2.32
CA ASP A 23 1.41 -3.36 -1.36
C ASP A 23 1.89 -1.94 -1.54
N ILE A 24 1.90 -1.17 -0.46
CA ILE A 24 2.38 0.21 -0.51
C ILE A 24 3.43 0.37 0.56
N GLN A 25 4.59 0.87 0.18
CA GLN A 25 5.68 1.12 1.10
C GLN A 25 5.78 2.60 1.39
N ILE A 26 6.03 2.92 2.66
CA ILE A 26 6.18 4.31 3.05
C ILE A 26 7.25 4.37 4.13
N GLY A 27 8.15 5.34 4.01
CA GLY A 27 9.24 5.49 4.97
C GLY A 27 8.90 6.50 6.02
N VAL A 28 9.36 6.26 7.25
CA VAL A 28 9.20 7.21 8.34
C VAL A 28 10.55 7.36 9.04
N GLY A 29 10.71 8.46 9.75
CA GLY A 29 11.95 8.71 10.46
C GLY A 29 12.11 7.79 11.65
N TYR A 30 13.35 7.64 12.10
CA TYR A 30 13.65 6.74 13.21
C TYR A 30 13.05 7.19 14.52
N GLN A 31 12.68 8.46 14.63
CA GLN A 31 12.08 8.95 15.86
C GLN A 31 10.57 8.76 15.89
N THR A 32 10.01 8.24 14.83
CA THR A 32 8.57 8.05 14.72
C THR A 32 8.10 6.95 15.67
N ASP A 33 6.98 7.18 16.31
CA ASP A 33 6.31 6.16 17.11
C ASP A 33 5.68 5.17 16.11
N LEU A 34 6.28 4.00 15.98
CA LEU A 34 5.82 3.03 14.99
C LEU A 34 4.42 2.52 15.27
N SER A 35 4.06 2.37 16.54
CA SER A 35 2.71 1.94 16.86
C SER A 35 1.69 2.93 16.34
N LYS A 36 1.96 4.21 16.54
CA LYS A 36 1.06 5.26 16.07
C LYS A 36 1.00 5.27 14.55
N ALA A 37 2.15 5.18 13.90
CA ALA A 37 2.18 5.20 12.45
C ALA A 37 1.40 4.03 11.88
N LYS A 38 1.56 2.84 12.46
CA LYS A 38 0.85 1.67 11.98
C LYS A 38 -0.65 1.80 12.18
N GLU A 39 -1.06 2.37 13.32
CA GLU A 39 -2.48 2.59 13.56
C GLU A 39 -3.08 3.54 12.54
N LEU A 40 -2.37 4.60 12.20
CA LEU A 40 -2.86 5.57 11.25
C LEU A 40 -3.02 4.96 9.86
N LEU A 41 -2.04 4.16 9.46
CA LEU A 41 -2.13 3.49 8.17
C LEU A 41 -3.27 2.49 8.14
N MET A 42 -3.44 1.74 9.23
CA MET A 42 -4.52 0.78 9.31
C MET A 42 -5.87 1.49 9.25
N GLU A 43 -5.95 2.66 9.87
CA GLU A 43 -7.18 3.44 9.82
C GLU A 43 -7.55 3.81 8.39
N CYS A 44 -6.55 4.22 7.60
CA CYS A 44 -6.79 4.54 6.20
C CYS A 44 -7.31 3.32 5.44
N LEU A 45 -6.71 2.16 5.71
CA LEU A 45 -7.13 0.94 5.04
C LEU A 45 -8.55 0.56 5.42
N ASN A 46 -8.87 0.70 6.70
CA ASN A 46 -10.20 0.32 7.17
C ASN A 46 -11.30 1.24 6.65
N ARG A 47 -10.96 2.50 6.37
CA ARG A 47 -11.94 3.43 5.86
C ARG A 47 -12.18 3.31 4.37
N LYS A 48 -11.25 2.68 3.65
CA LYS A 48 -11.31 2.60 2.19
C LYS A 48 -12.23 1.45 1.81
N GLU A 49 -13.31 1.78 1.13
CA GLU A 49 -14.31 0.76 0.78
C GLU A 49 -13.79 -0.24 -0.21
N GLU A 50 -12.87 0.18 -1.07
CA GLU A 50 -12.32 -0.70 -2.09
C GLU A 50 -11.49 -1.83 -1.53
N ILE A 51 -11.01 -1.69 -0.30
CA ILE A 51 -10.23 -2.75 0.33
C ILE A 51 -11.15 -3.89 0.71
N ILE A 52 -10.77 -5.10 0.32
CA ILE A 52 -11.56 -6.29 0.63
C ILE A 52 -11.24 -6.73 2.06
N LYS A 53 -12.21 -6.55 2.95
CA LYS A 53 -11.94 -6.68 4.39
C LYS A 53 -11.87 -8.11 4.88
N ASP A 54 -12.43 -9.05 4.14
CA ASP A 54 -12.33 -10.44 4.58
C ASP A 54 -11.06 -11.11 4.10
N LYS A 55 -10.21 -10.39 3.39
CA LYS A 55 -8.87 -10.88 3.11
C LYS A 55 -7.89 -10.20 4.06
N ASP A 56 -6.67 -10.68 4.05
CA ASP A 56 -5.65 -10.22 4.98
C ASP A 56 -5.33 -8.75 4.75
N VAL A 57 -5.44 -7.94 5.79
CA VAL A 57 -5.07 -6.53 5.74
C VAL A 57 -4.07 -6.32 6.87
N ARG A 58 -2.87 -5.86 6.52
CA ARG A 58 -1.84 -5.72 7.56
C ARG A 58 -0.88 -4.58 7.26
N VAL A 59 -0.25 -4.11 8.33
CA VAL A 59 0.81 -3.10 8.25
C VAL A 59 2.01 -3.69 8.95
N ILE A 60 3.14 -3.75 8.27
CA ILE A 60 4.34 -4.36 8.81
C ILE A 60 5.52 -3.42 8.67
N VAL A 61 6.56 -3.67 9.45
CA VAL A 61 7.84 -3.02 9.26
C VAL A 61 8.60 -3.88 8.26
N LYS A 62 8.80 -3.35 7.07
CA LYS A 62 9.45 -4.12 6.04
C LYS A 62 10.95 -4.15 6.22
N SER A 63 11.54 -3.01 6.55
CA SER A 63 12.99 -2.95 6.70
C SER A 63 13.38 -1.75 7.54
N LEU A 64 14.56 -1.84 8.11
CA LEU A 64 15.19 -0.74 8.82
C LEU A 64 16.34 -0.26 7.97
N ASP A 65 16.14 0.85 7.32
CA ASP A 65 17.10 1.35 6.34
C ASP A 65 18.00 2.40 6.98
N GLU A 66 18.95 2.88 6.20
CA GLU A 66 19.96 3.77 6.72
C GLU A 66 19.38 5.07 7.27
N SER A 67 18.42 5.64 6.61
CA SER A 67 17.88 6.93 7.01
C SER A 67 16.40 6.89 7.34
N CYS A 68 15.76 5.75 7.22
CA CYS A 68 14.34 5.67 7.51
C CYS A 68 13.95 4.24 7.82
N ILE A 69 12.75 4.10 8.38
CA ILE A 69 12.15 2.80 8.61
C ILE A 69 11.07 2.65 7.55
N THR A 70 11.13 1.56 6.80
CA THR A 70 10.14 1.34 5.74
C THR A 70 9.00 0.50 6.27
N LEU A 71 7.81 1.08 6.26
CA LEU A 71 6.58 0.37 6.60
C LEU A 71 5.93 -0.08 5.30
N GLU A 72 5.25 -1.20 5.36
CA GLU A 72 4.53 -1.68 4.20
C GLU A 72 3.12 -2.03 4.60
N THR A 73 2.16 -1.56 3.81
CA THR A 73 0.77 -1.92 4.00
C THR A 73 0.38 -2.92 2.92
N ARG A 74 -0.30 -3.98 3.32
CA ARG A 74 -0.75 -5.02 2.40
C ARG A 74 -2.24 -5.18 2.54
N ALA A 75 -2.91 -5.13 1.41
CA ALA A 75 -4.37 -5.28 1.38
C ALA A 75 -4.73 -5.88 0.05
N TRP A 76 -5.99 -6.21 -0.11
CA TRP A 76 -6.46 -6.81 -1.36
C TRP A 76 -7.56 -5.94 -1.94
N VAL A 77 -7.54 -5.77 -3.26
CA VAL A 77 -8.52 -4.97 -3.96
C VAL A 77 -8.92 -5.70 -5.22
N ALA A 78 -10.06 -5.33 -5.77
CA ALA A 78 -10.45 -5.85 -7.08
C ALA A 78 -9.44 -5.35 -8.11
N ASN A 79 -9.20 -6.16 -9.10
CA ASN A 79 -8.18 -5.87 -10.08
C ASN A 79 -8.41 -4.55 -10.78
N ASP A 80 -9.65 -4.22 -11.10
CA ASP A 80 -9.97 -2.98 -11.81
C ASP A 80 -9.96 -1.75 -10.90
N LYS A 81 -9.79 -1.93 -9.60
CA LYS A 81 -9.70 -0.82 -8.66
C LYS A 81 -8.28 -0.56 -8.17
N TYR A 82 -7.33 -1.36 -8.62
CA TYR A 82 -5.98 -1.35 -8.07
C TYR A 82 -5.32 0.02 -8.15
N TRP A 83 -5.26 0.60 -9.33
CA TRP A 83 -4.51 1.84 -9.49
C TRP A 83 -5.18 3.02 -8.84
N ASP A 84 -6.50 3.12 -8.96
CA ASP A 84 -7.22 4.21 -8.31
C ASP A 84 -7.08 4.14 -6.80
N THR A 85 -7.23 2.95 -6.24
CA THR A 85 -7.12 2.78 -4.80
C THR A 85 -5.70 3.08 -4.34
N ARG A 86 -4.71 2.64 -5.11
CA ARG A 86 -3.33 2.89 -4.77
C ARG A 86 -3.04 4.39 -4.70
N PHE A 87 -3.47 5.13 -5.70
CA PHE A 87 -3.22 6.57 -5.73
C PHE A 87 -3.95 7.28 -4.59
N GLU A 88 -5.17 6.89 -4.32
CA GLU A 88 -5.94 7.50 -3.25
C GLU A 88 -5.30 7.23 -1.88
N LEU A 89 -4.84 6.01 -1.67
CA LEU A 89 -4.22 5.68 -0.40
C LEU A 89 -2.91 6.43 -0.19
N LEU A 90 -2.13 6.61 -1.25
CA LEU A 90 -0.90 7.37 -1.12
C LEU A 90 -1.19 8.79 -0.64
N GLU A 91 -2.20 9.42 -1.19
CA GLU A 91 -2.59 10.75 -0.74
C GLU A 91 -3.08 10.74 0.69
N GLU A 92 -3.88 9.75 1.03
CA GLU A 92 -4.42 9.67 2.38
C GLU A 92 -3.35 9.41 3.41
N TYR A 93 -2.36 8.58 3.06
CA TYR A 93 -1.25 8.33 3.96
C TYR A 93 -0.46 9.61 4.22
N LYS A 94 -0.18 10.36 3.16
CA LYS A 94 0.55 11.62 3.34
C LYS A 94 -0.25 12.57 4.22
N LYS A 95 -1.53 12.68 3.96
CA LYS A 95 -2.38 13.60 4.70
C LYS A 95 -2.47 13.24 6.18
N ILE A 96 -2.70 11.96 6.46
CA ILE A 96 -2.88 11.56 7.85
C ILE A 96 -1.57 11.67 8.62
N PHE A 97 -0.43 11.42 7.96
CA PHE A 97 0.85 11.60 8.60
C PHE A 97 1.12 13.07 8.88
N ASP A 98 0.83 13.94 7.93
CA ASP A 98 1.00 15.37 8.14
C ASP A 98 0.16 15.86 9.30
N GLU A 99 -1.08 15.39 9.40
CA GLU A 99 -1.98 15.81 10.46
C GLU A 99 -1.50 15.36 11.83
N ASN A 100 -0.70 14.33 11.88
CA ASN A 100 -0.24 13.76 13.14
C ASN A 100 1.24 13.97 13.40
N GLY A 101 1.86 14.84 12.61
CA GLY A 101 3.24 15.21 12.85
C GLY A 101 4.27 14.15 12.52
N ILE A 102 3.92 13.19 11.66
CA ILE A 102 4.85 12.17 11.23
C ILE A 102 5.45 12.59 9.90
N GLU A 103 6.77 12.66 9.87
CA GLU A 103 7.48 13.09 8.70
C GLU A 103 7.89 11.92 7.82
N ILE A 104 7.73 12.07 6.51
CA ILE A 104 8.28 11.12 5.56
C ILE A 104 9.63 11.69 5.14
N PRO A 105 10.73 10.99 5.42
CA PRO A 105 12.04 11.55 5.15
C PRO A 105 12.22 11.91 3.69
N PHE A 106 12.82 13.06 3.50
CA PHE A 106 12.93 13.63 2.18
C PHE A 106 13.84 12.84 1.27
N ASN A 107 14.89 12.29 1.80
CA ASN A 107 15.83 11.58 0.95
C ASN A 107 15.25 10.32 0.34
N GLN A 108 14.12 9.86 0.81
CA GLN A 108 13.45 8.80 0.15
C GLN A 108 13.03 9.17 -1.24
N LEU A 109 12.76 10.43 -1.46
CA LEU A 109 12.34 10.90 -2.74
C LEU A 109 13.48 11.08 -3.70
N ASP A 110 14.67 11.26 -3.19
CA ASP A 110 15.81 11.50 -4.01
C ASP A 110 16.19 10.32 -4.80
N VAL A 111 15.85 9.27 -4.30
CA VAL A 111 16.25 8.12 -4.94
C VAL A 111 15.77 8.00 -6.32
N HIS A 112 15.03 8.56 -6.59
CA HIS A 112 14.63 8.55 -7.70
C HIS A 112 14.82 9.26 -8.59
N ILE A 113 14.98 9.60 -8.46
CA ILE A 113 15.07 10.29 -9.26
C ILE A 113 16.02 10.63 -9.92
N THR A 114 16.42 10.57 -9.90
CA THR A 114 17.31 11.01 -10.33
C THR A 114 17.56 11.13 -11.34
N LYS A 115 17.28 11.13 -11.33
CA LYS A 115 17.52 11.39 -12.07
C LYS A 115 17.59 11.41 -12.73
#